data_d1e5c543e80a23ba4544a3cc54c6c4e7
#
_entry.id   d1e5c543e80a23ba4544a3cc54c6c4e7
#
_cell.length_a   1.000
_cell.length_b   1.000
_cell.length_c   1.000
_cell.angle_alpha   90.00
_cell.angle_beta   90.00
_cell.angle_gamma   90.00
#
_symmetry.space_group_name_H-M   'P 1'
#
loop_
_entity.id
_entity.type
_entity.pdbx_description
1 polymer ?
#
loop_
_entity_poly.entity_id
_entity_poly.type
_entity_poly.pdbx_seq_one_letter_code
_entity_poly.pdbx_strand_id
1 'polypeptide(L)'
;MRLTDEMKEMVERLRLCYVATVTSDGKPNLSPKGSLKVWDDETVVFADIASPGTVRNLRSNPFIEINLVDPFLRRGFRFKGRAEVYGSGPEFDFVALWSREGRQYPVNAVVKVTIEQALPVLSPVYMFNDKVSEEEVRAIWLKRYGVAARSAPEIDQGM
;
A
#
# COMPACT_ATOMS: atom_id res chain seq x y z
N MET A 1 -7.19 -12.15 -9.47
CA MET A 1 -8.42 -11.69 -8.73
C MET A 1 -8.65 -10.23 -9.03
N ARG A 2 -9.86 -9.84 -9.38
CA ARG A 2 -10.17 -8.43 -9.68
C ARG A 2 -10.27 -7.61 -8.39
N LEU A 3 -9.60 -6.47 -8.37
CA LEU A 3 -9.64 -5.50 -7.28
C LEU A 3 -10.98 -4.76 -7.30
N THR A 4 -11.60 -4.59 -6.14
CA THR A 4 -12.79 -3.73 -5.99
C THR A 4 -12.40 -2.26 -6.03
N ASP A 5 -13.38 -1.38 -6.26
CA ASP A 5 -13.15 0.07 -6.25
C ASP A 5 -12.63 0.54 -4.89
N GLU A 6 -13.13 -0.01 -3.78
CA GLU A 6 -12.64 0.27 -2.42
C GLU A 6 -11.15 -0.11 -2.26
N MET A 7 -10.74 -1.27 -2.78
CA MET A 7 -9.33 -1.69 -2.73
C MET A 7 -8.44 -0.75 -3.52
N LYS A 8 -8.86 -0.36 -4.73
CA LYS A 8 -8.13 0.58 -5.58
C LYS A 8 -8.01 1.96 -4.93
N GLU A 9 -9.11 2.50 -4.42
CA GLU A 9 -9.11 3.77 -3.69
C GLU A 9 -8.16 3.74 -2.51
N MET A 10 -8.17 2.67 -1.72
CA MET A 10 -7.30 2.53 -0.57
C MET A 10 -5.82 2.48 -0.97
N VAL A 11 -5.47 1.76 -2.05
CA VAL A 11 -4.11 1.71 -2.60
C VAL A 11 -3.65 3.12 -3.01
N GLU A 12 -4.49 3.88 -3.72
CA GLU A 12 -4.12 5.22 -4.19
C GLU A 12 -4.08 6.27 -3.07
N ARG A 13 -4.89 6.11 -2.04
CA ARG A 13 -4.99 7.05 -0.92
C ARG A 13 -3.90 6.83 0.13
N LEU A 14 -3.61 5.59 0.47
CA LEU A 14 -2.61 5.26 1.48
C LEU A 14 -1.20 5.29 0.87
N ARG A 15 -0.32 6.06 1.49
CA ARG A 15 1.06 6.26 1.02
C ARG A 15 2.08 5.35 1.67
N LEU A 16 1.62 4.40 2.50
CA LEU A 16 2.46 3.45 3.20
C LEU A 16 1.81 2.07 3.19
N CYS A 17 2.53 1.09 2.70
CA CYS A 17 2.21 -0.32 2.86
C CYS A 17 3.44 -1.09 3.33
N TYR A 18 3.24 -2.32 3.75
CA TYR A 18 4.30 -3.25 4.13
C TYR A 18 4.27 -4.46 3.21
N VAL A 19 5.44 -4.79 2.68
CA VAL A 19 5.61 -5.90 1.75
C VAL A 19 6.41 -7.00 2.43
N ALA A 20 5.80 -8.18 2.53
CA ALA A 20 6.42 -9.39 3.07
C ALA A 20 6.89 -10.30 1.94
N THR A 21 8.13 -10.76 2.05
CA THR A 21 8.76 -11.73 1.16
C THR A 21 9.54 -12.75 1.99
N VAL A 22 10.02 -13.81 1.36
CA VAL A 22 10.76 -14.89 2.03
C VAL A 22 12.16 -15.00 1.43
N THR A 23 13.16 -15.08 2.28
CA THR A 23 14.56 -15.33 1.86
C THR A 23 14.73 -16.75 1.36
N SER A 24 15.81 -17.03 0.64
CA SER A 24 16.12 -18.36 0.12
C SER A 24 16.29 -19.44 1.20
N ASP A 25 16.62 -19.04 2.42
CA ASP A 25 16.71 -19.91 3.60
C ASP A 25 15.42 -19.93 4.44
N GLY A 26 14.31 -19.44 3.90
CA GLY A 26 12.97 -19.53 4.50
C GLY A 26 12.65 -18.49 5.57
N LYS A 27 13.48 -17.46 5.76
CA LYS A 27 13.22 -16.41 6.75
C LYS A 27 12.31 -15.33 6.20
N PRO A 28 11.36 -14.82 7.00
CA PRO A 28 10.52 -13.70 6.60
C PRO A 28 11.34 -12.41 6.46
N ASN A 29 10.98 -11.61 5.49
CA ASN A 29 11.50 -10.26 5.28
C ASN A 29 10.34 -9.29 5.09
N LEU A 30 10.34 -8.20 5.82
CA LEU A 30 9.32 -7.16 5.78
C LEU A 30 9.95 -5.82 5.40
N SER A 31 9.35 -5.13 4.44
CA SER A 31 9.84 -3.83 3.95
C SER A 31 8.71 -2.84 3.76
N PRO A 32 8.82 -1.60 4.30
CA PRO A 32 7.86 -0.54 3.99
C PRO A 32 8.02 -0.06 2.55
N LYS A 33 6.91 0.31 1.93
CA LYS A 33 6.85 0.90 0.58
C LYS A 33 5.91 2.10 0.58
N GLY A 34 6.37 3.20 -0.01
CA GLY A 34 5.58 4.42 -0.21
C GLY A 34 5.14 4.62 -1.66
N SER A 35 5.41 3.66 -2.54
CA SER A 35 5.21 3.79 -3.98
C SER A 35 4.21 2.78 -4.56
N LEU A 36 3.35 2.18 -3.72
CA LEU A 36 2.32 1.27 -4.20
C LEU A 36 1.26 2.02 -4.99
N LYS A 37 0.92 1.48 -6.18
CA LYS A 37 -0.15 2.00 -7.05
C LYS A 37 -0.90 0.88 -7.75
N VAL A 38 -2.13 1.19 -8.14
CA VAL A 38 -2.91 0.32 -9.04
C VAL A 38 -2.33 0.41 -10.44
N TRP A 39 -2.07 -0.75 -11.06
CA TRP A 39 -1.66 -0.83 -12.45
C TRP A 39 -2.85 -1.08 -13.37
N ASP A 40 -3.66 -2.07 -13.02
CA ASP A 40 -4.90 -2.42 -13.69
C ASP A 40 -5.91 -3.06 -12.72
N ASP A 41 -6.94 -3.70 -13.24
CA ASP A 41 -8.00 -4.31 -12.43
C ASP A 41 -7.55 -5.49 -11.56
N GLU A 42 -6.39 -6.07 -11.82
CA GLU A 42 -5.90 -7.28 -11.13
C GLU A 42 -4.49 -7.15 -10.59
N THR A 43 -3.81 -6.04 -10.91
CA THR A 43 -2.39 -5.86 -10.58
C THR A 43 -2.10 -4.54 -9.90
N VAL A 44 -1.11 -4.57 -9.01
CA VAL A 44 -0.51 -3.39 -8.40
C VAL A 44 0.98 -3.34 -8.69
N VAL A 45 1.58 -2.16 -8.62
CA VAL A 45 3.02 -1.95 -8.85
C VAL A 45 3.64 -1.14 -7.73
N PHE A 46 4.92 -1.38 -7.47
CA PHE A 46 5.74 -0.50 -6.64
C PHE A 46 7.18 -0.42 -7.14
N ALA A 47 7.86 0.68 -6.80
CA ALA A 47 9.27 0.87 -7.12
C ALA A 47 10.18 0.34 -6.00
N ASP A 48 11.28 -0.31 -6.38
CA ASP A 48 12.40 -0.54 -5.49
C ASP A 48 13.40 0.62 -5.59
N ILE A 49 13.52 1.35 -4.49
CA ILE A 49 14.45 2.48 -4.36
C ILE A 49 15.61 2.10 -3.43
N ALA A 50 15.30 1.49 -2.30
CA ALA A 50 16.29 1.17 -1.26
C ALA A 50 16.03 -0.18 -0.57
N SER A 51 15.49 -1.16 -1.29
CA SER A 51 15.12 -2.46 -0.72
C SER A 51 15.64 -3.64 -1.55
N PRO A 52 16.94 -3.74 -1.80
CA PRO A 52 17.51 -4.78 -2.67
C PRO A 52 17.22 -6.20 -2.16
N GLY A 53 16.99 -6.37 -0.85
CA GLY A 53 16.59 -7.64 -0.24
C GLY A 53 15.22 -8.12 -0.73
N THR A 54 14.24 -7.23 -0.84
CA THR A 54 12.91 -7.54 -1.37
C THR A 54 12.99 -8.06 -2.80
N VAL A 55 13.70 -7.36 -3.68
CA VAL A 55 13.89 -7.76 -5.08
C VAL A 55 14.62 -9.08 -5.22
N ARG A 56 15.70 -9.27 -4.45
CA ARG A 56 16.45 -10.54 -4.43
C ARG A 56 15.56 -11.71 -4.01
N ASN A 57 14.74 -11.53 -2.99
CA ASN A 57 13.81 -12.56 -2.53
C ASN A 57 12.78 -12.90 -3.61
N LEU A 58 12.19 -11.89 -4.25
CA LEU A 58 11.17 -12.09 -5.28
C LEU A 58 11.69 -12.74 -6.55
N ARG A 59 12.96 -12.57 -6.88
CA ARG A 59 13.61 -13.29 -7.97
C ARG A 59 13.78 -14.79 -7.69
N SER A 60 13.91 -15.16 -6.42
CA SER A 60 14.02 -16.56 -5.99
C SER A 60 12.67 -17.19 -5.69
N ASN A 61 11.74 -16.41 -5.13
CA ASN A 61 10.40 -16.83 -4.75
C ASN A 61 9.43 -15.69 -5.05
N PRO A 62 8.58 -15.82 -6.09
CA PRO A 62 7.70 -14.75 -6.53
C PRO A 62 6.50 -14.50 -5.61
N PHE A 63 6.28 -15.31 -4.59
CA PHE A 63 5.17 -15.10 -3.66
C PHE A 63 5.41 -13.89 -2.76
N ILE A 64 4.38 -13.07 -2.66
CA ILE A 64 4.42 -11.79 -1.95
C ILE A 64 3.12 -11.58 -1.18
N GLU A 65 3.22 -10.93 -0.04
CA GLU A 65 2.07 -10.43 0.70
C GLU A 65 2.23 -8.94 0.97
N ILE A 66 1.19 -8.17 0.71
CA ILE A 66 1.16 -6.71 0.91
C ILE A 66 0.11 -6.39 1.95
N ASN A 67 0.50 -5.74 3.03
CA ASN A 67 -0.40 -5.25 4.06
C ASN A 67 -0.59 -3.74 3.92
N LEU A 68 -1.84 -3.32 3.82
CA LEU A 68 -2.27 -1.93 3.65
C LEU A 68 -3.35 -1.63 4.68
N VAL A 69 -3.06 -0.75 5.64
CA VAL A 69 -3.99 -0.40 6.73
C VAL A 69 -4.06 1.09 6.90
N ASP A 70 -5.28 1.63 6.92
CA ASP A 70 -5.53 3.00 7.34
C ASP A 70 -5.31 3.11 8.87
N PRO A 71 -4.33 3.89 9.33
CA PRO A 71 -3.99 3.98 10.74
C PRO A 71 -5.07 4.66 11.58
N PHE A 72 -5.93 5.47 10.97
CA PHE A 72 -6.99 6.20 11.67
C PHE A 72 -8.31 5.42 11.68
N LEU A 73 -8.61 4.71 10.58
CA LEU A 73 -9.79 3.85 10.51
C LEU A 73 -9.52 2.46 11.09
N ARG A 74 -8.26 2.04 11.22
CA ARG A 74 -7.85 0.73 11.73
C ARG A 74 -8.46 -0.43 10.92
N ARG A 75 -8.59 -0.22 9.62
CA ARG A 75 -9.06 -1.21 8.63
C ARG A 75 -8.26 -1.11 7.34
N GLY A 76 -8.27 -2.17 6.57
CA GLY A 76 -7.54 -2.22 5.32
C GLY A 76 -7.63 -3.56 4.63
N PHE A 77 -6.64 -3.87 3.82
CA PHE A 77 -6.55 -5.11 3.07
C PHE A 77 -5.16 -5.73 3.18
N ARG A 78 -5.15 -7.04 3.09
CA ARG A 78 -3.97 -7.86 2.92
C ARG A 78 -4.09 -8.56 1.58
N PHE A 79 -3.21 -8.20 0.64
CA PHE A 79 -3.16 -8.78 -0.68
C PHE A 79 -2.10 -9.87 -0.72
N LYS A 80 -2.46 -11.04 -1.23
CA LYS A 80 -1.53 -12.10 -1.56
C LYS A 80 -1.46 -12.23 -3.06
N GLY A 81 -0.26 -12.46 -3.58
CA GLY A 81 -0.10 -12.54 -5.02
C GLY A 81 1.27 -13.02 -5.46
N ARG A 82 1.50 -12.83 -6.73
CA ARG A 82 2.71 -13.26 -7.41
C ARG A 82 3.37 -12.05 -8.08
N ALA A 83 4.65 -11.88 -7.81
CA ALA A 83 5.43 -10.73 -8.26
C ALA A 83 6.29 -11.06 -9.49
N GLU A 84 6.38 -10.09 -10.39
CA GLU A 84 7.34 -10.02 -11.48
C GLU A 84 8.24 -8.80 -11.27
N VAL A 85 9.55 -8.96 -11.50
CA VAL A 85 10.55 -7.91 -11.27
C VAL A 85 11.12 -7.44 -12.59
N TYR A 86 10.98 -6.15 -12.86
CA TYR A 86 11.47 -5.48 -14.06
C TYR A 86 12.64 -4.56 -13.72
N GLY A 87 13.78 -4.78 -14.38
CA GLY A 87 14.96 -3.89 -14.29
C GLY A 87 15.07 -2.91 -15.46
N SER A 88 14.22 -3.06 -16.48
CA SER A 88 14.15 -2.26 -17.71
C SER A 88 12.84 -2.55 -18.44
N GLY A 89 12.56 -1.82 -19.51
CA GLY A 89 11.41 -2.04 -20.37
C GLY A 89 10.23 -1.11 -20.03
N PRO A 90 9.09 -1.26 -20.76
CA PRO A 90 7.98 -0.32 -20.68
C PRO A 90 7.40 -0.15 -19.27
N GLU A 91 7.23 -1.25 -18.54
CA GLU A 91 6.73 -1.22 -17.16
C GLU A 91 7.69 -0.48 -16.24
N PHE A 92 8.99 -0.75 -16.39
CA PHE A 92 10.02 -0.05 -15.61
C PHE A 92 10.01 1.44 -15.92
N ASP A 93 10.02 1.83 -17.18
CA ASP A 93 10.09 3.23 -17.62
C ASP A 93 8.88 4.01 -17.13
N PHE A 94 7.68 3.46 -17.27
CA PHE A 94 6.44 4.09 -16.81
C PHE A 94 6.44 4.32 -15.30
N VAL A 95 6.75 3.29 -14.51
CA VAL A 95 6.74 3.38 -13.05
C VAL A 95 7.89 4.25 -12.54
N ALA A 96 9.05 4.21 -13.19
CA ALA A 96 10.19 5.05 -12.84
C ALA A 96 9.89 6.54 -13.03
N LEU A 97 9.13 6.90 -14.08
CA LEU A 97 8.74 8.29 -14.33
C LEU A 97 7.91 8.85 -13.16
N TRP A 98 6.79 8.25 -12.84
CA TRP A 98 5.92 8.80 -11.78
C TRP A 98 6.49 8.62 -10.37
N SER A 99 7.34 7.62 -10.12
CA SER A 99 8.02 7.47 -8.83
C SER A 99 9.03 8.59 -8.57
N ARG A 100 9.51 9.24 -9.63
CA ARG A 100 10.44 10.37 -9.57
C ARG A 100 9.75 11.73 -9.49
N GLU A 101 8.43 11.81 -9.62
CA GLU A 101 7.69 13.07 -9.55
C GLU A 101 8.03 13.84 -8.26
N GLY A 102 8.79 14.92 -8.40
CA GLY A 102 9.26 15.77 -7.32
C GLY A 102 10.36 15.18 -6.42
N ARG A 103 10.95 14.03 -6.77
CA ARG A 103 12.02 13.38 -6.01
C ARG A 103 13.10 12.81 -6.93
N GLN A 104 14.36 13.02 -6.57
CA GLN A 104 15.52 12.51 -7.33
C GLN A 104 16.02 11.15 -6.79
N TYR A 105 15.12 10.23 -6.47
CA TYR A 105 15.55 8.91 -6.03
C TYR A 105 15.75 7.98 -7.23
N PRO A 106 16.87 7.21 -7.26
CA PRO A 106 17.06 6.20 -8.28
C PRO A 106 16.03 5.07 -8.08
N VAL A 107 15.42 4.64 -9.17
CA VAL A 107 14.59 3.42 -9.18
C VAL A 107 15.49 2.30 -9.70
N ASN A 108 15.71 1.28 -8.87
CA ASN A 108 16.58 0.14 -9.19
C ASN A 108 15.83 -0.99 -9.88
N ALA A 109 14.56 -1.16 -9.53
CA ALA A 109 13.66 -2.14 -10.13
C ALA A 109 12.21 -1.70 -9.91
N VAL A 110 11.32 -2.27 -10.71
CA VAL A 110 9.87 -2.17 -10.57
C VAL A 110 9.32 -3.55 -10.30
N VAL A 111 8.44 -3.66 -9.34
CA VAL A 111 7.75 -4.90 -8.99
C VAL A 111 6.28 -4.76 -9.36
N LYS A 112 5.80 -5.64 -10.25
CA LYS A 112 4.40 -5.78 -10.62
C LYS A 112 3.84 -7.02 -9.93
N VAL A 113 2.72 -6.88 -9.26
CA VAL A 113 2.12 -7.95 -8.45
C VAL A 113 0.72 -8.26 -8.96
N THR A 114 0.54 -9.47 -9.47
CA THR A 114 -0.79 -10.01 -9.77
C THR A 114 -1.44 -10.48 -8.47
N ILE A 115 -2.59 -9.92 -8.14
CA ILE A 115 -3.31 -10.23 -6.90
C ILE A 115 -4.12 -11.52 -7.09
N GLU A 116 -3.82 -12.51 -6.26
CA GLU A 116 -4.51 -13.80 -6.26
C GLU A 116 -5.61 -13.86 -5.19
N GLN A 117 -5.38 -13.19 -4.06
CA GLN A 117 -6.32 -13.14 -2.93
C GLN A 117 -6.24 -11.79 -2.21
N ALA A 118 -7.39 -11.27 -1.82
CA ALA A 118 -7.49 -10.12 -0.92
C ALA A 118 -8.29 -10.51 0.33
N LEU A 119 -7.75 -10.19 1.49
CA LEU A 119 -8.35 -10.43 2.80
C LEU A 119 -8.56 -9.10 3.51
N PRO A 120 -9.73 -8.85 4.12
CA PRO A 120 -9.93 -7.66 4.93
C PRO A 120 -9.06 -7.70 6.19
N VAL A 121 -8.57 -6.55 6.59
CA VAL A 121 -7.90 -6.32 7.88
C VAL A 121 -8.80 -5.38 8.68
N LEU A 122 -9.28 -5.85 9.82
CA LEU A 122 -10.18 -5.08 10.68
C LEU A 122 -9.64 -5.05 12.11
N SER A 123 -9.74 -3.90 12.76
CA SER A 123 -9.54 -3.81 14.20
C SER A 123 -10.59 -4.62 14.94
N PRO A 124 -10.24 -5.26 16.07
CA PRO A 124 -11.22 -5.91 16.95
C PRO A 124 -12.38 -5.02 17.36
N VAL A 125 -12.22 -3.71 17.38
CA VAL A 125 -13.31 -2.78 17.71
C VAL A 125 -14.53 -2.93 16.81
N TYR A 126 -14.33 -3.25 15.52
CA TYR A 126 -15.43 -3.52 14.58
C TYR A 126 -16.00 -4.92 14.70
N MET A 127 -15.24 -5.84 15.27
CA MET A 127 -15.67 -7.24 15.44
C MET A 127 -16.50 -7.43 16.71
N PHE A 128 -16.22 -6.66 17.75
CA PHE A 128 -16.84 -6.81 19.08
C PHE A 128 -17.77 -5.64 19.46
N ASN A 129 -17.89 -4.64 18.59
CA ASN A 129 -18.81 -3.51 18.79
C ASN A 129 -19.44 -3.12 17.44
N ASP A 130 -20.57 -3.73 17.15
CA ASP A 130 -21.36 -3.55 15.92
C ASP A 130 -22.02 -2.14 15.83
N LYS A 131 -21.98 -1.36 16.89
CA LYS A 131 -22.52 0.02 16.93
C LYS A 131 -21.46 1.09 16.69
N VAL A 132 -20.16 0.72 16.69
CA VAL A 132 -19.10 1.70 16.49
C VAL A 132 -19.05 2.15 15.03
N SER A 133 -19.05 3.46 14.81
CA SER A 133 -18.85 4.03 13.48
C SER A 133 -17.37 4.22 13.14
N GLU A 134 -17.06 4.29 11.85
CA GLU A 134 -15.71 4.64 11.37
C GLU A 134 -15.29 6.04 11.84
N GLU A 135 -16.24 6.96 11.93
CA GLU A 135 -15.99 8.32 12.38
C GLU A 135 -15.55 8.35 13.85
N GLU A 136 -16.19 7.58 14.73
CA GLU A 136 -15.78 7.44 16.12
C GLU A 136 -14.39 6.82 16.25
N VAL A 137 -14.10 5.77 15.52
CA VAL A 137 -12.78 5.13 15.52
C VAL A 137 -11.72 6.12 15.02
N ARG A 138 -12.00 6.85 13.95
CA ARG A 138 -11.13 7.89 13.41
C ARG A 138 -10.84 8.98 14.43
N ALA A 139 -11.86 9.50 15.09
CA ALA A 139 -11.71 10.54 16.11
C ALA A 139 -10.82 10.09 17.28
N ILE A 140 -11.00 8.85 17.75
CA ILE A 140 -10.17 8.27 18.81
C ILE A 140 -8.70 8.23 18.39
N TRP A 141 -8.39 7.76 17.18
CA TRP A 141 -7.02 7.60 16.72
C TRP A 141 -6.36 8.91 16.33
N LEU A 142 -7.08 9.86 15.75
CA LEU A 142 -6.58 11.23 15.56
C LEU A 142 -6.13 11.83 16.88
N LYS A 143 -6.97 11.72 17.92
CA LYS A 143 -6.63 12.20 19.27
C LYS A 143 -5.40 11.50 19.83
N ARG A 144 -5.31 10.18 19.71
CA ARG A 144 -4.16 9.40 20.21
C ARG A 144 -2.84 9.74 19.53
N TYR A 145 -2.88 10.02 18.23
CA TYR A 145 -1.70 10.43 17.45
C TYR A 145 -1.39 11.93 17.56
N GLY A 146 -2.20 12.71 18.29
CA GLY A 146 -2.03 14.16 18.43
C GLY A 146 -2.24 14.91 17.11
N VAL A 147 -3.04 14.36 16.19
CA VAL A 147 -3.36 14.97 14.90
C VAL A 147 -4.67 15.74 15.04
N ALA A 148 -4.61 17.06 14.78
CA ALA A 148 -5.82 17.86 14.68
C ALA A 148 -6.56 17.53 13.38
N ALA A 149 -7.89 17.36 13.46
CA ALA A 149 -8.72 17.37 12.25
C ALA A 149 -8.54 18.76 11.59
N ARG A 150 -8.22 18.77 10.28
CA ARG A 150 -8.28 20.03 9.53
C ARG A 150 -9.71 20.55 9.61
N SER A 151 -9.90 21.76 10.16
CA SER A 151 -11.12 22.51 9.93
C SER A 151 -11.32 22.63 8.42
N ALA A 152 -12.55 22.37 7.95
CA ALA A 152 -12.89 22.66 6.56
C ALA A 152 -12.39 24.07 6.22
N PRO A 153 -11.81 24.30 5.01
CA PRO A 153 -11.45 25.64 4.61
C PRO A 153 -12.72 26.49 4.73
N GLU A 154 -12.63 27.59 5.47
CA GLU A 154 -13.67 28.61 5.45
C GLU A 154 -13.83 28.96 3.96
N ILE A 155 -15.01 28.69 3.43
CA ILE A 155 -15.39 29.21 2.10
C ILE A 155 -15.48 30.69 2.33
N ASP A 156 -14.44 31.42 1.89
CA ASP A 156 -14.47 32.87 1.84
C ASP A 156 -15.65 33.27 0.95
N GLN A 157 -16.75 33.62 1.61
CA GLN A 157 -17.91 34.22 0.95
C GLN A 157 -17.51 35.67 0.65
N GLY A 158 -16.56 35.82 -0.30
CA GLY A 158 -16.24 37.12 -0.88
C GLY A 158 -17.50 37.73 -1.47
N MET A 159 -17.97 38.78 -0.80
CA MET A 159 -18.95 39.71 -1.34
C MET A 159 -18.42 40.37 -2.62
#